data_533a6f939421240f874b586aaefaaf3e
#
_entry.id   533a6f939421240f874b586aaefaaf3e
#
_cell.length_a   1.000
_cell.length_b   1.000
_cell.length_c   1.000
_cell.angle_alpha   90.00
_cell.angle_beta   90.00
_cell.angle_gamma   90.00
#
_symmetry.space_group_name_H-M   'P 1'
#
loop_
_entity.id
_entity.type
_entity.pdbx_description
1 polymer ?
#
loop_
_entity_poly.entity_id
_entity_poly.type
_entity_poly.pdbx_seq_one_letter_code
_entity_poly.pdbx_strand_id
1 'polypeptide(L)'
;VVLILMFATTVFGAEQTEEYVPAVYATFWALVPPVVAIGLALITKEVYSSLFIGVLMGGILYSGFSFEGTITHIFEDGMINVLSDSYNVGILIFLVILGTMVCLMNRAGGSAAFGQFAADHIKGRVGAELATILLGCLIFIDDYFNCLTVGSVMRPVTDKFKVSRAKLAYLIDATAAPICIIAPISSWAAAVTGFVEGEDGFSIFVRAIPYNFYAILTIVMMIGMVLLRTEFGSM
;
A
#
# COMPACT_ATOMS: atom_id res chain seq x y z
N VAL A 1 -42.70 27.55 -19.71
CA VAL A 1 -41.39 27.76 -19.05
C VAL A 1 -41.58 27.80 -17.51
N VAL A 2 -42.58 28.53 -16.98
CA VAL A 2 -42.85 28.61 -15.52
C VAL A 2 -43.27 27.26 -14.92
N LEU A 3 -44.05 26.44 -15.64
CA LEU A 3 -44.49 25.10 -15.20
C LEU A 3 -43.31 24.12 -15.17
N ILE A 4 -42.33 24.21 -16.06
CA ILE A 4 -41.12 23.39 -16.08
C ILE A 4 -40.20 23.79 -14.92
N LEU A 5 -40.10 25.06 -14.59
CA LEU A 5 -39.35 25.53 -13.42
C LEU A 5 -39.99 25.11 -12.09
N MET A 6 -41.31 25.08 -12.00
CA MET A 6 -42.01 24.54 -10.81
C MET A 6 -41.85 23.01 -10.65
N PHE A 7 -41.77 22.28 -11.74
CA PHE A 7 -41.49 20.81 -11.67
C PHE A 7 -40.01 20.52 -11.31
N ALA A 8 -39.07 21.37 -11.73
CA ALA A 8 -37.67 21.25 -11.37
C ALA A 8 -37.42 21.51 -9.88
N THR A 9 -38.16 22.43 -9.25
CA THR A 9 -38.03 22.73 -7.81
C THR A 9 -38.65 21.67 -6.89
N THR A 10 -39.56 20.82 -7.39
CA THR A 10 -40.14 19.73 -6.61
C THR A 10 -39.34 18.44 -6.72
N VAL A 11 -38.45 18.30 -7.72
CA VAL A 11 -37.54 17.13 -7.87
C VAL A 11 -36.21 17.31 -7.12
N PHE A 12 -35.84 18.59 -6.81
CA PHE A 12 -34.68 18.92 -5.96
C PHE A 12 -35.11 19.38 -4.55
N GLY A 13 -36.23 18.85 -4.03
CA GLY A 13 -36.46 18.87 -2.59
C GLY A 13 -35.36 18.03 -1.95
N ALA A 14 -34.49 18.71 -1.19
CA ALA A 14 -33.51 18.05 -0.37
C ALA A 14 -34.25 17.01 0.52
N GLU A 15 -34.28 15.74 0.11
CA GLU A 15 -34.45 14.67 1.05
C GLU A 15 -33.29 14.84 2.03
N GLN A 16 -33.60 15.20 3.27
CA GLN A 16 -32.73 14.92 4.38
C GLN A 16 -32.59 13.42 4.39
N THR A 17 -31.55 12.93 3.74
CA THR A 17 -31.14 11.53 3.87
C THR A 17 -30.82 11.36 5.35
N GLU A 18 -31.76 10.77 6.09
CA GLU A 18 -31.44 10.23 7.42
C GLU A 18 -30.23 9.33 7.19
N GLU A 19 -29.13 9.68 7.83
CA GLU A 19 -27.87 8.94 7.72
C GLU A 19 -28.14 7.50 8.14
N TYR A 20 -28.16 6.58 7.17
CA TYR A 20 -28.47 5.17 7.44
C TYR A 20 -27.43 4.58 8.36
N VAL A 21 -27.80 4.30 9.60
CA VAL A 21 -26.92 3.65 10.57
C VAL A 21 -27.09 2.12 10.43
N PRO A 22 -26.07 1.41 9.98
CA PRO A 22 -26.13 -0.04 9.83
C PRO A 22 -26.44 -0.74 11.17
N ALA A 23 -27.25 -1.77 11.16
CA ALA A 23 -27.63 -2.52 12.35
C ALA A 23 -26.44 -3.13 13.10
N VAL A 24 -25.32 -3.34 12.41
CA VAL A 24 -24.06 -3.92 12.95
C VAL A 24 -22.97 -2.89 13.21
N TYR A 25 -23.28 -1.59 13.09
CA TYR A 25 -22.32 -0.51 13.33
C TYR A 25 -21.75 -0.58 14.76
N ALA A 26 -20.42 -0.46 14.86
CA ALA A 26 -19.66 -0.53 16.11
C ALA A 26 -19.87 -1.82 16.94
N THR A 27 -20.31 -2.92 16.32
CA THR A 27 -20.42 -4.23 16.96
C THR A 27 -19.29 -5.17 16.51
N PHE A 28 -19.16 -6.31 17.20
CA PHE A 28 -18.20 -7.36 16.81
C PHE A 28 -18.42 -7.88 15.37
N TRP A 29 -19.63 -7.80 14.84
CA TRP A 29 -19.97 -8.19 13.49
C TRP A 29 -19.27 -7.35 12.42
N ALA A 30 -18.88 -6.11 12.74
CA ALA A 30 -18.11 -5.26 11.86
C ALA A 30 -16.69 -5.81 11.56
N LEU A 31 -16.19 -6.74 12.38
CA LEU A 31 -14.91 -7.41 12.15
C LEU A 31 -15.01 -8.63 11.24
N VAL A 32 -16.22 -9.13 10.96
CA VAL A 32 -16.42 -10.34 10.14
C VAL A 32 -15.90 -10.16 8.71
N PRO A 33 -16.20 -9.08 7.97
CA PRO A 33 -15.70 -8.89 6.61
C PRO A 33 -14.18 -8.97 6.49
N PRO A 34 -13.37 -8.22 7.28
CA PRO A 34 -11.92 -8.30 7.19
C PRO A 34 -11.37 -9.67 7.64
N VAL A 35 -11.96 -10.31 8.66
CA VAL A 35 -11.54 -11.64 9.11
C VAL A 35 -11.80 -12.69 8.02
N VAL A 36 -12.95 -12.62 7.35
CA VAL A 36 -13.29 -13.52 6.23
C VAL A 36 -12.32 -13.29 5.05
N ALA A 37 -12.08 -12.03 4.66
CA ALA A 37 -11.17 -11.70 3.58
C ALA A 37 -9.76 -12.23 3.84
N ILE A 38 -9.20 -11.95 5.02
CA ILE A 38 -7.85 -12.39 5.41
C ILE A 38 -7.80 -13.92 5.53
N GLY A 39 -8.77 -14.53 6.20
CA GLY A 39 -8.84 -15.99 6.39
C GLY A 39 -8.90 -16.73 5.05
N LEU A 40 -9.75 -16.30 4.12
CA LEU A 40 -9.81 -16.84 2.78
C LEU A 40 -8.52 -16.62 1.99
N ALA A 41 -7.92 -15.44 2.05
CA ALA A 41 -6.66 -15.17 1.36
C ALA A 41 -5.52 -16.08 1.84
N LEU A 42 -5.45 -16.38 3.13
CA LEU A 42 -4.46 -17.29 3.71
C LEU A 42 -4.69 -18.75 3.29
N ILE A 43 -5.96 -19.18 3.18
CA ILE A 43 -6.31 -20.56 2.81
C ILE A 43 -6.18 -20.78 1.29
N THR A 44 -6.78 -19.88 0.50
CA THR A 44 -6.85 -20.03 -0.96
C THR A 44 -5.60 -19.55 -1.68
N LYS A 45 -4.80 -18.68 -1.04
CA LYS A 45 -3.68 -17.92 -1.62
C LYS A 45 -4.12 -17.01 -2.78
N GLU A 46 -5.40 -16.74 -2.89
CA GLU A 46 -6.03 -15.89 -3.88
C GLU A 46 -6.55 -14.60 -3.22
N VAL A 47 -5.84 -13.49 -3.43
CA VAL A 47 -6.14 -12.23 -2.74
C VAL A 47 -7.39 -11.56 -3.30
N TYR A 48 -7.54 -11.48 -4.64
CA TYR A 48 -8.62 -10.73 -5.28
C TYR A 48 -10.00 -11.31 -4.97
N SER A 49 -10.17 -12.63 -5.14
CA SER A 49 -11.42 -13.30 -4.83
C SER A 49 -11.76 -13.24 -3.34
N SER A 50 -10.75 -13.35 -2.47
CA SER A 50 -10.92 -13.25 -1.03
C SER A 50 -11.36 -11.86 -0.57
N LEU A 51 -10.75 -10.80 -1.12
CA LEU A 51 -11.15 -9.42 -0.87
C LEU A 51 -12.57 -9.14 -1.39
N PHE A 52 -12.91 -9.64 -2.58
CA PHE A 52 -14.25 -9.49 -3.14
C PHE A 52 -15.33 -10.13 -2.24
N ILE A 53 -15.07 -11.34 -1.72
CA ILE A 53 -15.97 -11.99 -0.76
C ILE A 53 -16.07 -11.17 0.54
N GLY A 54 -14.96 -10.60 1.02
CA GLY A 54 -14.97 -9.70 2.17
C GLY A 54 -15.84 -8.45 1.95
N VAL A 55 -15.74 -7.84 0.77
CA VAL A 55 -16.58 -6.68 0.39
C VAL A 55 -18.05 -7.09 0.31
N LEU A 56 -18.37 -8.24 -0.30
CA LEU A 56 -19.74 -8.77 -0.34
C LEU A 56 -20.30 -8.98 1.06
N MET A 57 -19.53 -9.58 1.97
CA MET A 57 -19.94 -9.77 3.38
C MET A 57 -20.18 -8.43 4.07
N GLY A 58 -19.33 -7.43 3.83
CA GLY A 58 -19.52 -6.08 4.33
C GLY A 58 -20.81 -5.45 3.86
N GLY A 59 -21.10 -5.52 2.56
CA GLY A 59 -22.34 -5.01 1.97
C GLY A 59 -23.60 -5.71 2.50
N ILE A 60 -23.55 -7.04 2.69
CA ILE A 60 -24.67 -7.82 3.25
C ILE A 60 -24.95 -7.39 4.70
N LEU A 61 -23.92 -7.24 5.51
CA LEU A 61 -24.07 -6.81 6.91
C LEU A 61 -24.52 -5.35 7.01
N TYR A 62 -24.03 -4.48 6.12
CA TYR A 62 -24.43 -3.08 6.05
C TYR A 62 -25.91 -2.95 5.72
N SER A 63 -26.40 -3.66 4.71
CA SER A 63 -27.79 -3.59 4.22
C SER A 63 -28.79 -4.44 5.02
N GLY A 64 -28.38 -5.03 6.14
CA GLY A 64 -29.26 -5.87 6.96
C GLY A 64 -29.80 -7.10 6.21
N PHE A 65 -28.98 -7.74 5.38
CA PHE A 65 -29.31 -8.91 4.53
C PHE A 65 -30.30 -8.60 3.40
N SER A 66 -30.50 -7.34 3.02
CA SER A 66 -31.27 -6.98 1.82
C SER A 66 -30.41 -7.18 0.57
N PHE A 67 -30.90 -7.97 -0.39
CA PHE A 67 -30.18 -8.21 -1.65
C PHE A 67 -30.02 -6.93 -2.47
N GLU A 68 -31.10 -6.18 -2.66
CA GLU A 68 -31.09 -4.92 -3.41
C GLU A 68 -30.18 -3.89 -2.73
N GLY A 69 -30.35 -3.69 -1.40
CA GLY A 69 -29.50 -2.80 -0.62
C GLY A 69 -28.02 -3.19 -0.66
N THR A 70 -27.69 -4.49 -0.68
CA THR A 70 -26.31 -4.96 -0.80
C THR A 70 -25.70 -4.57 -2.14
N ILE A 71 -26.41 -4.80 -3.23
CA ILE A 71 -25.94 -4.49 -4.59
C ILE A 71 -25.78 -2.96 -4.74
N THR A 72 -26.78 -2.21 -4.36
CA THR A 72 -26.75 -0.75 -4.45
C THR A 72 -25.56 -0.19 -3.63
N HIS A 73 -25.41 -0.60 -2.38
CA HIS A 73 -24.32 -0.14 -1.53
C HIS A 73 -22.93 -0.48 -2.08
N ILE A 74 -22.72 -1.70 -2.60
CA ILE A 74 -21.43 -2.10 -3.15
C ILE A 74 -21.10 -1.31 -4.43
N PHE A 75 -22.07 -1.15 -5.33
CA PHE A 75 -21.79 -0.53 -6.63
C PHE A 75 -21.91 0.99 -6.59
N GLU A 76 -22.95 1.57 -6.01
CA GLU A 76 -23.15 3.03 -5.98
C GLU A 76 -22.28 3.68 -4.91
N ASP A 77 -22.45 3.32 -3.64
CA ASP A 77 -21.74 3.93 -2.54
C ASP A 77 -20.27 3.46 -2.49
N GLY A 78 -20.00 2.21 -2.82
CA GLY A 78 -18.64 1.67 -2.87
C GLY A 78 -17.91 2.02 -4.15
N MET A 79 -18.18 1.34 -5.25
CA MET A 79 -17.35 1.42 -6.46
C MET A 79 -17.46 2.77 -7.17
N ILE A 80 -18.69 3.24 -7.44
CA ILE A 80 -18.89 4.47 -8.22
C ILE A 80 -18.46 5.69 -7.41
N ASN A 81 -18.85 5.77 -6.16
CA ASN A 81 -18.50 6.91 -5.30
C ASN A 81 -16.98 7.00 -5.10
N VAL A 82 -16.32 5.87 -4.77
CA VAL A 82 -14.86 5.82 -4.60
C VAL A 82 -14.11 6.17 -5.89
N LEU A 83 -14.58 5.69 -7.06
CA LEU A 83 -13.97 6.02 -8.34
C LEU A 83 -14.32 7.43 -8.85
N SER A 84 -15.33 8.08 -8.30
CA SER A 84 -15.69 9.46 -8.62
C SER A 84 -14.96 10.48 -7.73
N ASP A 85 -14.38 10.02 -6.64
CA ASP A 85 -13.60 10.87 -5.76
C ASP A 85 -12.28 11.28 -6.40
N SER A 86 -12.01 12.58 -6.49
CA SER A 86 -10.83 13.13 -7.16
C SER A 86 -9.51 12.72 -6.49
N TYR A 87 -9.52 12.49 -5.18
CA TYR A 87 -8.36 12.05 -4.42
C TYR A 87 -8.00 10.60 -4.78
N ASN A 88 -8.98 9.69 -4.80
CA ASN A 88 -8.78 8.29 -5.17
C ASN A 88 -8.33 8.15 -6.63
N VAL A 89 -8.95 8.91 -7.55
CA VAL A 89 -8.52 8.96 -8.95
C VAL A 89 -7.09 9.51 -9.08
N GLY A 90 -6.73 10.52 -8.29
CA GLY A 90 -5.36 11.04 -8.22
C GLY A 90 -4.34 9.97 -7.85
N ILE A 91 -4.64 9.12 -6.86
CA ILE A 91 -3.78 7.99 -6.46
C ILE A 91 -3.64 6.98 -7.61
N LEU A 92 -4.73 6.61 -8.29
CA LEU A 92 -4.69 5.69 -9.43
C LEU A 92 -3.82 6.22 -10.57
N ILE A 93 -3.96 7.51 -10.93
CA ILE A 93 -3.13 8.16 -11.93
C ILE A 93 -1.66 8.18 -11.50
N PHE A 94 -1.38 8.51 -10.24
CA PHE A 94 -0.03 8.47 -9.67
C PHE A 94 0.62 7.09 -9.83
N LEU A 95 -0.08 6.01 -9.50
CA LEU A 95 0.42 4.63 -9.62
C LEU A 95 0.73 4.27 -11.08
N VAL A 96 -0.11 4.66 -12.04
CA VAL A 96 0.11 4.43 -13.49
C VAL A 96 1.35 5.19 -13.97
N ILE A 97 1.49 6.46 -13.60
CA ILE A 97 2.65 7.28 -13.97
C ILE A 97 3.92 6.69 -13.35
N LEU A 98 3.88 6.32 -12.07
CA LEU A 98 4.99 5.70 -11.36
C LEU A 98 5.44 4.40 -12.04
N GLY A 99 4.51 3.48 -12.33
CA GLY A 99 4.80 2.24 -13.04
C GLY A 99 5.42 2.49 -14.43
N THR A 100 4.95 3.52 -15.15
CA THR A 100 5.51 3.92 -16.43
C THR A 100 6.94 4.42 -16.28
N MET A 101 7.24 5.26 -15.29
CA MET A 101 8.59 5.75 -14.99
C MET A 101 9.55 4.61 -14.67
N VAL A 102 9.12 3.63 -13.86
CA VAL A 102 9.90 2.42 -13.55
C VAL A 102 10.24 1.65 -14.81
N CYS A 103 9.24 1.41 -15.65
CA CYS A 103 9.43 0.69 -16.91
C CYS A 103 10.42 1.42 -17.83
N LEU A 104 10.30 2.74 -17.98
CA LEU A 104 11.22 3.55 -18.78
C LEU A 104 12.64 3.53 -18.21
N MET A 105 12.81 3.67 -16.92
CA MET A 105 14.12 3.61 -16.25
C MET A 105 14.81 2.27 -16.47
N ASN A 106 14.07 1.16 -16.35
CA ASN A 106 14.61 -0.18 -16.61
C ASN A 106 14.97 -0.37 -18.08
N ARG A 107 14.12 0.09 -19.02
CA ARG A 107 14.41 0.03 -20.47
C ARG A 107 15.58 0.92 -20.88
N ALA A 108 15.78 2.06 -20.23
CA ALA A 108 16.93 2.93 -20.44
C ALA A 108 18.24 2.36 -19.89
N GLY A 109 18.19 1.21 -19.20
CA GLY A 109 19.37 0.58 -18.61
C GLY A 109 19.83 1.20 -17.29
N GLY A 110 19.02 2.06 -16.66
CA GLY A 110 19.37 2.74 -15.42
C GLY A 110 19.69 1.76 -14.29
N SER A 111 18.88 0.71 -14.11
CA SER A 111 19.12 -0.33 -13.12
C SER A 111 20.43 -1.10 -13.37
N ALA A 112 20.75 -1.40 -14.63
CA ALA A 112 22.00 -2.09 -14.99
C ALA A 112 23.23 -1.22 -14.76
N ALA A 113 23.17 0.08 -15.13
CA ALA A 113 24.25 1.04 -14.92
C ALA A 113 24.55 1.24 -13.43
N PHE A 114 23.50 1.38 -12.61
CA PHE A 114 23.66 1.48 -11.16
C PHE A 114 24.23 0.18 -10.56
N GLY A 115 23.78 -0.99 -11.04
CA GLY A 115 24.29 -2.28 -10.61
C GLY A 115 25.79 -2.45 -10.90
N GLN A 116 26.27 -1.97 -12.07
CA GLN A 116 27.70 -1.95 -12.40
C GLN A 116 28.47 -1.01 -11.48
N PHE A 117 28.00 0.22 -11.31
CA PHE A 117 28.62 1.19 -10.39
C PHE A 117 28.74 0.62 -8.97
N ALA A 118 27.67 0.02 -8.45
CA ALA A 118 27.66 -0.61 -7.15
C ALA A 118 28.66 -1.79 -7.07
N ALA A 119 28.75 -2.63 -8.12
CA ALA A 119 29.66 -3.78 -8.16
C ALA A 119 31.14 -3.37 -8.16
N ASP A 120 31.47 -2.19 -8.68
CA ASP A 120 32.83 -1.68 -8.71
C ASP A 120 33.27 -1.04 -7.38
N HIS A 121 32.32 -0.47 -6.64
CA HIS A 121 32.61 0.24 -5.38
C HIS A 121 32.40 -0.60 -4.13
N ILE A 122 31.60 -1.67 -4.20
CA ILE A 122 31.28 -2.53 -3.07
C ILE A 122 32.39 -3.57 -2.88
N LYS A 123 32.88 -3.67 -1.64
CA LYS A 123 33.89 -4.66 -1.24
C LYS A 123 33.30 -5.60 -0.19
N GLY A 124 33.11 -6.86 -0.57
CA GLY A 124 32.70 -7.93 0.34
C GLY A 124 31.19 -8.04 0.60
N ARG A 125 30.80 -9.13 1.28
CA ARG A 125 29.43 -9.53 1.53
C ARG A 125 28.64 -8.51 2.35
N VAL A 126 29.20 -8.07 3.48
CA VAL A 126 28.59 -7.04 4.35
C VAL A 126 28.36 -5.73 3.60
N GLY A 127 29.33 -5.35 2.75
CA GLY A 127 29.19 -4.17 1.89
C GLY A 127 28.02 -4.27 0.90
N ALA A 128 27.81 -5.46 0.30
CA ALA A 128 26.70 -5.71 -0.61
C ALA A 128 25.34 -5.66 0.12
N GLU A 129 25.27 -6.23 1.31
CA GLU A 129 24.07 -6.22 2.14
C GLU A 129 23.72 -4.80 2.62
N LEU A 130 24.69 -4.04 3.13
CA LEU A 130 24.49 -2.64 3.53
C LEU A 130 24.12 -1.74 2.34
N ALA A 131 24.74 -1.94 1.18
CA ALA A 131 24.37 -1.20 -0.02
C ALA A 131 22.94 -1.51 -0.48
N THR A 132 22.47 -2.75 -0.30
CA THR A 132 21.09 -3.12 -0.55
C THR A 132 20.14 -2.34 0.36
N ILE A 133 20.41 -2.30 1.65
CA ILE A 133 19.63 -1.53 2.63
C ILE A 133 19.66 -0.04 2.29
N LEU A 134 20.84 0.52 2.03
CA LEU A 134 21.00 1.94 1.69
C LEU A 134 20.20 2.31 0.44
N LEU A 135 20.27 1.49 -0.62
CA LEU A 135 19.51 1.72 -1.84
C LEU A 135 18.01 1.65 -1.57
N GLY A 136 17.56 0.67 -0.76
CA GLY A 136 16.18 0.58 -0.32
C GLY A 136 15.72 1.82 0.47
N CYS A 137 16.60 2.37 1.33
CA CYS A 137 16.30 3.61 2.05
C CYS A 137 16.22 4.84 1.14
N LEU A 138 16.96 4.87 0.04
CA LEU A 138 16.93 5.97 -0.93
C LEU A 138 15.71 5.95 -1.83
N ILE A 139 15.13 4.77 -2.05
CA ILE A 139 13.93 4.59 -2.88
C ILE A 139 12.70 4.47 -1.95
N PHE A 140 12.25 5.58 -1.40
CA PHE A 140 11.19 5.63 -0.40
C PHE A 140 9.81 6.05 -0.95
N ILE A 141 9.68 6.27 -2.24
CA ILE A 141 8.45 6.81 -2.84
C ILE A 141 7.32 5.78 -2.80
N ASP A 142 7.65 4.52 -3.14
CA ASP A 142 6.69 3.42 -3.21
C ASP A 142 7.38 2.09 -2.94
N ASP A 143 6.74 1.21 -2.17
CA ASP A 143 7.32 -0.07 -1.74
C ASP A 143 7.43 -1.09 -2.86
N TYR A 144 6.47 -1.16 -3.79
CA TYR A 144 6.56 -2.01 -4.98
C TYR A 144 7.71 -1.58 -5.89
N PHE A 145 7.82 -0.27 -6.11
CA PHE A 145 8.93 0.29 -6.88
C PHE A 145 10.27 0.00 -6.21
N ASN A 146 10.34 0.17 -4.90
CA ASN A 146 11.50 -0.17 -4.10
C ASN A 146 11.90 -1.64 -4.31
N CYS A 147 10.98 -2.58 -4.05
CA CYS A 147 11.23 -4.02 -4.19
C CYS A 147 11.74 -4.40 -5.59
N LEU A 148 11.06 -3.94 -6.63
CA LEU A 148 11.42 -4.27 -8.02
C LEU A 148 12.77 -3.68 -8.43
N THR A 149 13.01 -2.41 -8.06
CA THR A 149 14.24 -1.72 -8.46
C THR A 149 15.44 -2.22 -7.69
N VAL A 150 15.37 -2.26 -6.36
CA VAL A 150 16.45 -2.76 -5.52
C VAL A 150 16.75 -4.22 -5.84
N GLY A 151 15.70 -5.04 -6.05
CA GLY A 151 15.83 -6.43 -6.44
C GLY A 151 16.57 -6.61 -7.76
N SER A 152 16.19 -5.88 -8.79
CA SER A 152 16.81 -5.97 -10.12
C SER A 152 18.25 -5.49 -10.12
N VAL A 153 18.54 -4.40 -9.41
CA VAL A 153 19.85 -3.74 -9.36
C VAL A 153 20.84 -4.51 -8.48
N MET A 154 20.40 -4.94 -7.29
CA MET A 154 21.30 -5.58 -6.32
C MET A 154 21.51 -7.06 -6.54
N ARG A 155 20.65 -7.72 -7.33
CA ARG A 155 20.79 -9.14 -7.63
C ARG A 155 22.15 -9.53 -8.18
N PRO A 156 22.70 -8.93 -9.24
CA PRO A 156 24.03 -9.28 -9.75
C PRO A 156 25.15 -8.98 -8.75
N VAL A 157 24.99 -7.91 -7.94
CA VAL A 157 25.97 -7.54 -6.91
C VAL A 157 25.98 -8.58 -5.78
N THR A 158 24.84 -8.95 -5.26
CA THR A 158 24.72 -9.94 -4.17
C THR A 158 25.15 -11.34 -4.61
N ASP A 159 24.88 -11.72 -5.88
CA ASP A 159 25.40 -12.99 -6.44
C ASP A 159 26.92 -13.03 -6.47
N LYS A 160 27.57 -11.93 -6.89
CA LYS A 160 29.05 -11.82 -6.90
C LYS A 160 29.65 -12.05 -5.50
N PHE A 161 28.97 -11.58 -4.45
CA PHE A 161 29.44 -11.72 -3.06
C PHE A 161 28.82 -12.90 -2.31
N LYS A 162 28.16 -13.83 -3.02
CA LYS A 162 27.57 -15.07 -2.46
C LYS A 162 26.57 -14.81 -1.34
N VAL A 163 25.81 -13.73 -1.42
CA VAL A 163 24.63 -13.48 -0.57
C VAL A 163 23.49 -14.36 -1.09
N SER A 164 22.81 -15.09 -0.20
CA SER A 164 21.71 -15.95 -0.61
C SER A 164 20.53 -15.15 -1.17
N ARG A 165 19.77 -15.77 -2.08
CA ARG A 165 18.56 -15.16 -2.63
C ARG A 165 17.49 -14.89 -1.57
N ALA A 166 17.39 -15.81 -0.58
CA ALA A 166 16.49 -15.64 0.54
C ALA A 166 16.85 -14.41 1.39
N LYS A 167 18.16 -14.21 1.66
CA LYS A 167 18.63 -13.02 2.39
C LYS A 167 18.41 -11.75 1.59
N LEU A 168 18.69 -11.74 0.29
CA LEU A 168 18.40 -10.60 -0.56
C LEU A 168 16.89 -10.26 -0.54
N ALA A 169 16.03 -11.25 -0.71
CA ALA A 169 14.57 -11.05 -0.66
C ALA A 169 14.13 -10.47 0.69
N TYR A 170 14.66 -10.99 1.79
CA TYR A 170 14.39 -10.49 3.13
C TYR A 170 14.83 -9.02 3.30
N LEU A 171 16.06 -8.68 2.86
CA LEU A 171 16.57 -7.31 2.97
C LEU A 171 15.72 -6.32 2.17
N ILE A 172 15.27 -6.71 0.99
CA ILE A 172 14.41 -5.89 0.15
C ILE A 172 13.03 -5.69 0.79
N ASP A 173 12.38 -6.78 1.16
CA ASP A 173 11.05 -6.76 1.75
C ASP A 173 11.01 -6.00 3.08
N ALA A 174 11.96 -6.31 3.97
CA ALA A 174 12.08 -5.65 5.26
C ALA A 174 12.55 -4.20 5.21
N THR A 175 13.02 -3.69 4.05
CA THR A 175 13.37 -2.28 3.86
C THR A 175 12.22 -1.51 3.19
N ALA A 176 11.60 -2.09 2.16
CA ALA A 176 10.68 -1.38 1.29
C ALA A 176 9.48 -0.78 2.05
N ALA A 177 8.67 -1.60 2.68
CA ALA A 177 7.49 -1.12 3.41
C ALA A 177 7.84 -0.27 4.64
N PRO A 178 8.80 -0.65 5.52
CA PRO A 178 9.18 0.18 6.66
C PRO A 178 9.69 1.57 6.28
N ILE A 179 10.46 1.70 5.21
CA ILE A 179 10.95 3.01 4.78
C ILE A 179 9.82 3.84 4.19
N CYS A 180 8.97 3.26 3.34
CA CYS A 180 7.87 4.00 2.73
C CYS A 180 6.84 4.49 3.75
N ILE A 181 6.60 3.74 4.84
CA ILE A 181 5.63 4.14 5.86
C ILE A 181 6.16 5.21 6.84
N ILE A 182 7.47 5.46 6.89
CA ILE A 182 8.06 6.55 7.68
C ILE A 182 8.53 7.72 6.82
N ALA A 183 8.51 7.57 5.50
CA ALA A 183 8.88 8.66 4.59
C ALA A 183 7.69 9.62 4.44
N PRO A 184 7.89 10.94 4.66
CA PRO A 184 6.80 11.91 4.59
C PRO A 184 6.26 12.12 3.17
N ILE A 185 7.03 11.76 2.15
CA ILE A 185 6.65 11.84 0.73
C ILE A 185 6.69 10.43 0.15
N SER A 186 5.59 9.68 0.30
CA SER A 186 5.47 8.32 -0.19
C SER A 186 4.04 8.00 -0.61
N SER A 187 3.85 6.89 -1.32
CA SER A 187 2.51 6.36 -1.64
C SER A 187 1.70 6.07 -0.38
N TRP A 188 2.35 5.62 0.69
CA TRP A 188 1.72 5.39 1.99
C TRP A 188 1.29 6.69 2.68
N ALA A 189 2.13 7.72 2.66
CA ALA A 189 1.75 9.03 3.17
C ALA A 189 0.51 9.56 2.43
N ALA A 190 0.51 9.49 1.10
CA ALA A 190 -0.63 9.88 0.28
C ALA A 190 -1.90 9.09 0.63
N ALA A 191 -1.82 7.77 0.78
CA ALA A 191 -2.97 6.94 1.11
C ALA A 191 -3.52 7.21 2.52
N VAL A 192 -2.64 7.27 3.53
CA VAL A 192 -3.05 7.41 4.94
C VAL A 192 -3.62 8.79 5.25
N THR A 193 -3.10 9.86 4.63
CA THR A 193 -3.62 11.21 4.83
C THR A 193 -5.06 11.37 4.39
N GLY A 194 -5.52 10.56 3.42
CA GLY A 194 -6.91 10.58 2.96
C GLY A 194 -7.92 9.95 3.91
N PHE A 195 -7.48 9.22 4.93
CA PHE A 195 -8.39 8.62 5.93
C PHE A 195 -8.72 9.56 7.10
N VAL A 196 -8.08 10.70 7.17
CA VAL A 196 -8.27 11.65 8.27
C VAL A 196 -9.30 12.69 7.90
N GLU A 197 -10.41 12.74 8.65
CA GLU A 197 -11.45 13.75 8.52
C GLU A 197 -11.28 14.85 9.57
N GLY A 198 -11.47 16.08 9.18
CA GLY A 198 -11.53 17.24 10.10
C GLY A 198 -10.20 17.83 10.55
N GLU A 199 -9.07 17.20 10.27
CA GLU A 199 -7.72 17.70 10.55
C GLU A 199 -6.79 17.52 9.34
N ASP A 200 -5.62 18.18 9.38
CA ASP A 200 -4.60 17.98 8.33
C ASP A 200 -3.94 16.59 8.48
N GLY A 201 -4.40 15.65 7.64
CA GLY A 201 -3.92 14.27 7.64
C GLY A 201 -2.41 14.15 7.45
N PHE A 202 -1.79 15.05 6.66
CA PHE A 202 -0.33 15.07 6.49
C PHE A 202 0.40 15.40 7.80
N SER A 203 -0.09 16.38 8.55
CA SER A 203 0.48 16.73 9.84
C SER A 203 0.38 15.59 10.85
N ILE A 204 -0.75 14.87 10.87
CA ILE A 204 -0.95 13.69 11.72
C ILE A 204 0.01 12.58 11.31
N PHE A 205 0.13 12.30 10.01
CA PHE A 205 1.05 11.29 9.50
C PHE A 205 2.50 11.58 9.94
N VAL A 206 2.98 12.81 9.75
CA VAL A 206 4.34 13.20 10.15
C VAL A 206 4.56 13.05 11.65
N ARG A 207 3.57 13.42 12.47
CA ARG A 207 3.63 13.25 13.94
C ARG A 207 3.64 11.78 14.36
N ALA A 208 3.04 10.88 13.57
CA ALA A 208 3.00 9.45 13.86
C ALA A 208 4.31 8.72 13.53
N ILE A 209 5.17 9.29 12.65
CA ILE A 209 6.43 8.65 12.23
C ILE A 209 7.28 8.16 13.42
N PRO A 210 7.60 8.97 14.46
CA PRO A 210 8.44 8.52 15.56
C PRO A 210 7.79 7.43 16.44
N TYR A 211 6.50 7.21 16.32
CA TYR A 211 5.76 6.16 17.03
C TYR A 211 5.60 4.89 16.20
N ASN A 212 6.06 4.87 14.96
CA ASN A 212 6.07 3.67 14.13
C ASN A 212 7.25 2.76 14.51
N PHE A 213 7.13 2.14 15.70
CA PHE A 213 8.18 1.28 16.25
C PHE A 213 8.51 0.09 15.36
N TYR A 214 7.52 -0.46 14.63
CA TYR A 214 7.77 -1.55 13.71
C TYR A 214 8.79 -1.16 12.64
N ALA A 215 8.58 -0.06 11.95
CA ALA A 215 9.46 0.39 10.90
C ALA A 215 10.87 0.69 11.42
N ILE A 216 10.96 1.44 12.51
CA ILE A 216 12.25 1.84 13.11
C ILE A 216 13.02 0.61 13.60
N LEU A 217 12.37 -0.28 14.37
CA LEU A 217 13.01 -1.47 14.90
C LEU A 217 13.41 -2.48 13.82
N THR A 218 12.63 -2.61 12.75
CA THR A 218 12.96 -3.47 11.61
C THR A 218 14.24 -3.00 10.93
N ILE A 219 14.40 -1.70 10.68
CA ILE A 219 15.60 -1.13 10.08
C ILE A 219 16.82 -1.34 10.99
N VAL A 220 16.66 -1.06 12.29
CA VAL A 220 17.73 -1.28 13.28
C VAL A 220 18.13 -2.75 13.34
N MET A 221 17.14 -3.67 13.36
CA MET A 221 17.38 -5.10 13.36
C MET A 221 18.12 -5.56 12.11
N MET A 222 17.72 -5.10 10.92
CA MET A 222 18.40 -5.45 9.66
C MET A 222 19.87 -5.02 9.66
N ILE A 223 20.14 -3.76 10.04
CA ILE A 223 21.51 -3.25 10.13
C ILE A 223 22.30 -4.09 11.16
N GLY A 224 21.69 -4.38 12.32
CA GLY A 224 22.31 -5.21 13.36
C GLY A 224 22.65 -6.61 12.84
N MET A 225 21.72 -7.29 12.14
CA MET A 225 21.96 -8.62 11.56
C MET A 225 23.11 -8.62 10.55
N VAL A 226 23.18 -7.59 9.70
CA VAL A 226 24.24 -7.48 8.70
C VAL A 226 25.60 -7.26 9.36
N LEU A 227 25.68 -6.37 10.34
CA LEU A 227 26.93 -6.05 11.05
C LEU A 227 27.41 -7.23 11.93
N LEU A 228 26.48 -7.92 12.61
CA LEU A 228 26.78 -9.06 13.45
C LEU A 228 26.95 -10.37 12.65
N ARG A 229 26.68 -10.33 11.32
CA ARG A 229 26.74 -11.48 10.42
C ARG A 229 25.87 -12.66 10.90
N THR A 230 24.74 -12.35 11.52
CA THR A 230 23.77 -13.36 11.97
C THR A 230 22.79 -13.67 10.85
N GLU A 231 22.39 -14.92 10.75
CA GLU A 231 21.43 -15.40 9.76
C GLU A 231 20.39 -16.26 10.46
N PHE A 232 19.14 -16.16 10.02
CA PHE A 232 18.03 -16.93 10.57
C PHE A 232 17.38 -17.77 9.48
N GLY A 233 17.03 -19.01 9.81
CA GLY A 233 16.32 -19.90 8.90
C GLY A 233 17.13 -20.28 7.66
N SER A 234 16.54 -20.04 6.48
CA SER A 234 17.11 -20.40 5.17
C SER A 234 17.96 -19.31 4.52
N MET A 235 18.37 -18.29 5.25
CA MET A 235 19.16 -17.15 4.74
C MET A 235 20.59 -17.51 4.36
#